data_a83b751db029f6bdb915a3f589ff4771
#
_entry.id   a83b751db029f6bdb915a3f589ff4771
#
_cell.length_a   1.000
_cell.length_b   1.000
_cell.length_c   1.000
_cell.angle_alpha   90.00
_cell.angle_beta   90.00
_cell.angle_gamma   90.00
#
_symmetry.space_group_name_H-M   'P 1'
#
loop_
_entity.id
_entity.type
_entity.pdbx_description
1 polymer ?
#
loop_
_entity_poly.entity_id
_entity_poly.type
_entity_poly.pdbx_seq_one_letter_code
_entity_poly.pdbx_strand_id
1 'polypeptide(L)'
;MKSVLHPWQLLLLILAGWINHREQELIEYLRAENRVLREKLGKKRILLNDDQRRRLAIKGRVLGRRALQEIATIVTPDTILRWHRELVALKWNYSERRQKVGPPAGFPRDRCAPAAHGPRKPHLGL
;
A
#
# COMPACT_ATOMS: atom_id res chain seq x y z
N MET A 1 4.26 -18.31 -44.63
CA MET A 1 4.48 -19.26 -43.52
C MET A 1 3.12 -19.80 -43.11
N LYS A 2 2.83 -21.05 -43.46
CA LYS A 2 1.56 -21.69 -43.07
C LYS A 2 1.74 -22.22 -41.66
N SER A 3 1.23 -21.51 -40.66
CA SER A 3 1.17 -21.98 -39.28
C SER A 3 0.15 -23.11 -39.21
N VAL A 4 0.62 -24.33 -39.39
CA VAL A 4 -0.22 -25.52 -39.19
C VAL A 4 -0.41 -25.67 -37.68
N LEU A 5 -1.54 -25.19 -37.19
CA LEU A 5 -1.96 -25.41 -35.81
C LEU A 5 -2.14 -26.91 -35.60
N HIS A 6 -1.33 -27.50 -34.73
CA HIS A 6 -1.47 -28.88 -34.35
C HIS A 6 -2.82 -29.10 -33.64
N PRO A 7 -3.53 -30.22 -33.89
CA PRO A 7 -4.85 -30.47 -33.31
C PRO A 7 -4.87 -30.39 -31.77
N TRP A 8 -3.78 -30.72 -31.09
CA TRP A 8 -3.67 -30.61 -29.65
C TRP A 8 -3.64 -29.14 -29.17
N GLN A 9 -3.15 -28.20 -29.99
CA GLN A 9 -3.17 -26.77 -29.67
C GLN A 9 -4.59 -26.21 -29.69
N LEU A 10 -5.41 -26.66 -30.62
CA LEU A 10 -6.85 -26.32 -30.66
C LEU A 10 -7.57 -26.84 -29.41
N LEU A 11 -7.27 -28.09 -28.99
CA LEU A 11 -7.84 -28.66 -27.78
C LEU A 11 -7.46 -27.85 -26.53
N LEU A 12 -6.21 -27.44 -26.42
CA LEU A 12 -5.77 -26.57 -25.32
C LEU A 12 -6.45 -25.19 -25.32
N LEU A 13 -6.66 -24.60 -26.51
CA LEU A 13 -7.37 -23.32 -26.63
C LEU A 13 -8.83 -23.44 -26.21
N ILE A 14 -9.50 -24.51 -26.61
CA ILE A 14 -10.90 -24.78 -26.24
C ILE A 14 -10.99 -24.98 -24.71
N LEU A 15 -10.09 -25.78 -24.15
CA LEU A 15 -10.06 -26.04 -22.71
C LEU A 15 -9.77 -24.75 -21.91
N ALA A 16 -8.81 -23.93 -22.35
CA ALA A 16 -8.50 -22.66 -21.74
C ALA A 16 -9.68 -21.68 -21.80
N GLY A 17 -10.38 -21.62 -22.95
CA GLY A 17 -11.58 -20.81 -23.12
C GLY A 17 -12.73 -21.25 -22.22
N TRP A 18 -12.92 -22.56 -22.06
CA TRP A 18 -13.95 -23.10 -21.18
C TRP A 18 -13.68 -22.81 -19.69
N ILE A 19 -12.45 -22.96 -19.24
CA ILE A 19 -12.04 -22.62 -17.87
C ILE A 19 -12.25 -21.13 -17.60
N ASN A 20 -11.79 -20.28 -18.51
CA ASN A 20 -11.91 -18.82 -18.38
C ASN A 20 -13.38 -18.37 -18.32
N HIS A 21 -14.25 -18.99 -19.13
CA HIS A 21 -15.69 -18.68 -19.11
C HIS A 21 -16.32 -19.03 -17.76
N ARG A 22 -15.98 -20.17 -17.19
CA ARG A 22 -16.50 -20.59 -15.88
C ARG A 22 -16.04 -19.67 -14.74
N GLU A 23 -14.80 -19.20 -14.78
CA GLU A 23 -14.30 -18.22 -13.81
C GLU A 23 -15.03 -16.87 -13.92
N GLN A 24 -15.37 -16.44 -15.13
CA GLN A 24 -16.14 -15.22 -15.35
C GLN A 24 -17.54 -15.31 -14.75
N GLU A 25 -18.24 -16.41 -14.93
CA GLU A 25 -19.57 -16.61 -14.32
C GLU A 25 -19.52 -16.56 -12.79
N LEU A 26 -18.50 -17.17 -12.18
CA LEU A 26 -18.30 -17.10 -10.72
C LEU A 26 -18.02 -15.67 -10.24
N ILE A 27 -17.22 -14.93 -10.98
CA ILE A 27 -16.92 -13.53 -10.65
C ILE A 27 -18.18 -12.67 -10.77
N GLU A 28 -18.99 -12.87 -11.79
CA GLU A 28 -20.26 -12.14 -11.97
C GLU A 28 -21.26 -12.45 -10.85
N TYR A 29 -21.37 -13.71 -10.46
CA TYR A 29 -22.20 -14.10 -9.33
C TYR A 29 -21.75 -13.41 -8.04
N LEU A 30 -20.45 -13.44 -7.72
CA LEU A 30 -19.89 -12.80 -6.53
C LEU A 30 -20.07 -11.26 -6.55
N ARG A 31 -19.99 -10.63 -7.73
CA ARG A 31 -20.27 -9.21 -7.90
C ARG A 31 -21.75 -8.89 -7.61
N ALA A 32 -22.66 -9.73 -8.11
CA ALA A 32 -24.09 -9.58 -7.85
C ALA A 32 -24.41 -9.75 -6.37
N GLU A 33 -23.87 -10.80 -5.73
CA GLU A 33 -24.02 -11.04 -4.30
C GLU A 33 -23.51 -9.87 -3.46
N ASN A 34 -22.31 -9.37 -3.75
CA ASN A 34 -21.76 -8.20 -3.08
C ASN A 34 -22.65 -6.96 -3.24
N ARG A 35 -23.28 -6.77 -4.41
CA ARG A 35 -24.22 -5.67 -4.65
C ARG A 35 -25.45 -5.80 -3.75
N VAL A 36 -26.05 -6.98 -3.71
CA VAL A 36 -27.23 -7.27 -2.86
C VAL A 36 -26.89 -7.07 -1.38
N LEU A 37 -25.73 -7.56 -0.92
CA LEU A 37 -25.28 -7.37 0.45
C LEU A 37 -25.13 -5.88 0.80
N ARG A 38 -24.60 -5.07 -0.11
CA ARG A 38 -24.50 -3.61 0.07
C ARG A 38 -25.85 -2.94 0.13
N GLU A 39 -26.77 -3.33 -0.72
CA GLU A 39 -28.14 -2.80 -0.69
C GLU A 39 -28.82 -3.11 0.65
N LYS A 40 -28.60 -4.32 1.19
CA LYS A 40 -29.12 -4.72 2.51
C LYS A 40 -28.46 -3.98 3.68
N LEU A 41 -27.15 -3.73 3.59
CA LEU A 41 -26.42 -2.96 4.59
C LEU A 41 -26.79 -1.45 4.54
N GLY A 42 -27.22 -0.96 3.39
CA GLY A 42 -27.61 0.43 3.18
C GLY A 42 -26.44 1.39 3.43
N LYS A 43 -26.72 2.53 4.01
CA LYS A 43 -25.72 3.59 4.29
C LYS A 43 -24.91 3.36 5.58
N LYS A 44 -25.05 2.21 6.24
CA LYS A 44 -24.32 1.95 7.48
C LYS A 44 -22.81 1.89 7.20
N ARG A 45 -22.05 2.59 8.03
CA ARG A 45 -20.59 2.56 7.96
C ARG A 45 -20.09 1.18 8.36
N ILE A 46 -19.38 0.51 7.46
CA ILE A 46 -18.76 -0.79 7.73
C ILE A 46 -17.44 -0.54 8.47
N LEU A 47 -17.38 -0.97 9.72
CA LEU A 47 -16.16 -0.94 10.51
C LEU A 47 -15.37 -2.21 10.25
N LEU A 48 -14.20 -2.06 9.67
CA LEU A 48 -13.30 -3.17 9.38
C LEU A 48 -12.30 -3.35 10.52
N ASN A 49 -12.13 -4.58 10.98
CA ASN A 49 -11.10 -4.96 11.92
C ASN A 49 -9.72 -4.97 11.22
N ASP A 50 -8.63 -4.90 12.00
CA ASP A 50 -7.26 -4.83 11.47
C ASP A 50 -6.89 -6.06 10.63
N ASP A 51 -7.34 -7.26 11.01
CA ASP A 51 -7.16 -8.47 10.20
C ASP A 51 -7.89 -8.39 8.86
N GLN A 52 -9.09 -7.83 8.82
CA GLN A 52 -9.85 -7.62 7.59
C GLN A 52 -9.16 -6.61 6.69
N ARG A 53 -8.68 -5.49 7.25
CA ARG A 53 -7.89 -4.48 6.52
C ARG A 53 -6.63 -5.09 5.92
N ARG A 54 -5.91 -5.91 6.70
CA ARG A 54 -4.70 -6.61 6.27
C ARG A 54 -4.98 -7.55 5.10
N ARG A 55 -6.03 -8.37 5.18
CA ARG A 55 -6.41 -9.29 4.09
C ARG A 55 -6.77 -8.54 2.81
N LEU A 56 -7.55 -7.47 2.92
CA LEU A 56 -7.93 -6.63 1.78
C LEU A 56 -6.70 -5.93 1.17
N ALA A 57 -5.80 -5.43 2.00
CA ALA A 57 -4.58 -4.76 1.56
C ALA A 57 -3.66 -5.69 0.76
N ILE A 58 -3.44 -6.91 1.25
CA ILE A 58 -2.58 -7.91 0.58
C ILE A 58 -3.20 -8.33 -0.76
N LYS A 59 -4.48 -8.70 -0.76
CA LYS A 59 -5.18 -9.12 -1.98
C LYS A 59 -5.34 -7.97 -2.99
N GLY A 60 -5.68 -6.79 -2.49
CA GLY A 60 -5.83 -5.60 -3.33
C GLY A 60 -4.54 -5.15 -3.99
N ARG A 61 -3.38 -5.32 -3.35
CA ARG A 61 -2.09 -5.03 -3.98
C ARG A 61 -1.82 -5.90 -5.20
N VAL A 62 -2.18 -7.18 -5.13
CA VAL A 62 -2.01 -8.14 -6.24
C VAL A 62 -2.88 -7.76 -7.44
N LEU A 63 -4.13 -7.36 -7.19
CA LEU A 63 -5.07 -6.95 -8.23
C LEU A 63 -4.67 -5.65 -8.92
N GLY A 64 -4.06 -4.74 -8.18
CA GLY A 64 -3.71 -3.41 -8.68
C GLY A 64 -4.88 -2.43 -8.71
N ARG A 65 -4.55 -1.15 -8.97
CA ARG A 65 -5.51 -0.04 -8.87
C ARG A 65 -6.68 -0.14 -9.84
N ARG A 66 -6.43 -0.52 -11.10
CA ARG A 66 -7.46 -0.59 -12.15
C ARG A 66 -8.53 -1.62 -11.81
N ALA A 67 -8.12 -2.86 -11.50
CA ALA A 67 -9.06 -3.91 -11.12
C ALA A 67 -9.82 -3.56 -9.83
N LEU A 68 -9.14 -2.95 -8.86
CA LEU A 68 -9.80 -2.48 -7.64
C LEU A 68 -10.89 -1.43 -7.90
N GLN A 69 -10.72 -0.54 -8.88
CA GLN A 69 -11.74 0.45 -9.24
C GLN A 69 -13.04 -0.21 -9.72
N GLU A 70 -12.95 -1.35 -10.39
CA GLU A 70 -14.12 -2.08 -10.89
C GLU A 70 -14.82 -2.90 -9.81
N ILE A 71 -14.05 -3.53 -8.90
CA ILE A 71 -14.58 -4.52 -7.96
C ILE A 71 -14.65 -4.05 -6.51
N ALA A 72 -13.87 -3.03 -6.13
CA ALA A 72 -13.86 -2.55 -4.76
C ALA A 72 -15.16 -1.80 -4.42
N THR A 73 -15.96 -2.42 -3.58
CA THR A 73 -17.29 -1.93 -3.26
C THR A 73 -17.40 -1.33 -1.85
N ILE A 74 -16.62 -1.83 -0.90
CA ILE A 74 -16.70 -1.47 0.52
C ILE A 74 -15.79 -0.29 0.86
N VAL A 75 -14.59 -0.29 0.26
CA VAL A 75 -13.52 0.68 0.53
C VAL A 75 -12.92 1.14 -0.79
N THR A 76 -12.50 2.40 -0.85
CA THR A 76 -11.86 2.93 -2.05
C THR A 76 -10.52 2.25 -2.34
N PRO A 77 -10.14 2.08 -3.61
CA PRO A 77 -8.85 1.49 -4.01
C PRO A 77 -7.65 2.16 -3.36
N ASP A 78 -7.68 3.48 -3.24
CA ASP A 78 -6.60 4.25 -2.65
C ASP A 78 -6.41 3.95 -1.16
N THR A 79 -7.51 3.72 -0.44
CA THR A 79 -7.47 3.33 0.97
C THR A 79 -6.86 1.93 1.14
N ILE A 80 -7.24 0.98 0.28
CA ILE A 80 -6.68 -0.39 0.31
C ILE A 80 -5.17 -0.36 0.05
N LEU A 81 -4.74 0.40 -0.96
CA LEU A 81 -3.31 0.53 -1.29
C LEU A 81 -2.52 1.30 -0.21
N ARG A 82 -3.16 2.26 0.48
CA ARG A 82 -2.57 2.94 1.62
C ARG A 82 -2.33 1.96 2.77
N TRP A 83 -3.30 1.14 3.13
CA TRP A 83 -3.12 0.10 4.16
C TRP A 83 -1.98 -0.85 3.83
N HIS A 84 -1.84 -1.24 2.56
CA HIS A 84 -0.70 -2.06 2.15
C HIS A 84 0.64 -1.36 2.40
N ARG A 85 0.75 -0.07 2.07
CA ARG A 85 1.97 0.72 2.33
C ARG A 85 2.27 0.83 3.83
N GLU A 86 1.25 1.02 4.64
CA GLU A 86 1.37 1.04 6.11
C GLU A 86 1.87 -0.30 6.66
N LEU A 87 1.34 -1.43 6.16
CA LEU A 87 1.81 -2.76 6.54
C LEU A 87 3.28 -3.00 6.16
N VAL A 88 3.70 -2.55 4.99
CA VAL A 88 5.10 -2.63 4.56
C VAL A 88 5.97 -1.75 5.44
N ALA A 89 5.55 -0.53 5.73
CA ALA A 89 6.29 0.39 6.60
C ALA A 89 6.46 -0.19 8.02
N LEU A 90 5.41 -0.79 8.60
CA LEU A 90 5.50 -1.45 9.89
C LEU A 90 6.48 -2.62 9.89
N LYS A 91 6.48 -3.44 8.83
CA LYS A 91 7.42 -4.56 8.69
C LYS A 91 8.88 -4.10 8.65
N TRP A 92 9.14 -2.95 8.01
CA TRP A 92 10.49 -2.40 7.83
C TRP A 92 10.82 -1.30 8.85
N ASN A 93 10.00 -1.14 9.88
CA ASN A 93 10.26 -0.17 10.93
C ASN A 93 11.29 -0.73 11.91
N TYR A 94 12.53 -0.27 11.76
CA TYR A 94 13.65 -0.60 12.67
C TYR A 94 13.87 0.46 13.76
N SER A 95 12.87 1.30 14.04
CA SER A 95 13.00 2.39 15.03
C SER A 95 13.40 1.88 16.42
N GLU A 96 12.93 0.70 16.83
CA GLU A 96 13.29 0.08 18.09
C GLU A 96 14.76 -0.39 18.15
N ARG A 97 15.36 -0.69 16.98
CA ARG A 97 16.78 -1.08 16.88
C ARG A 97 17.72 0.10 16.76
N ARG A 98 17.22 1.30 16.54
CA ARG A 98 18.01 2.52 16.65
C ARG A 98 18.27 2.77 18.12
N GLN A 99 19.37 2.21 18.63
CA GLN A 99 19.96 2.73 19.85
C GLN A 99 20.10 4.25 19.64
N LYS A 100 19.56 5.03 20.59
CA LYS A 100 19.81 6.46 20.62
C LYS A 100 21.32 6.62 20.62
N VAL A 101 21.90 6.92 19.46
CA VAL A 101 23.28 7.39 19.37
C VAL A 101 23.24 8.81 19.90
N GLY A 102 23.13 8.90 21.22
CA GLY A 102 23.44 10.14 21.92
C GLY A 102 24.94 10.37 21.79
N PRO A 103 25.41 11.61 21.86
CA PRO A 103 26.83 11.86 21.99
C PRO A 103 27.37 11.00 23.14
N PRO A 104 28.55 10.35 22.98
CA PRO A 104 29.11 9.50 24.01
C PRO A 104 29.15 10.28 25.32
N ALA A 105 28.64 9.65 26.39
CA ALA A 105 28.68 10.22 27.72
C ALA A 105 30.16 10.45 28.09
N GLY A 106 30.65 11.64 27.99
CA GLY A 106 32.06 11.93 28.21
C GLY A 106 32.63 13.14 27.46
N PHE A 107 31.83 13.73 26.56
CA PHE A 107 32.23 15.04 26.06
C PHE A 107 31.88 16.10 27.13
N PRO A 108 32.88 16.68 27.85
CA PRO A 108 32.60 17.78 28.76
C PRO A 108 31.98 18.93 27.95
N ARG A 109 30.84 19.42 28.42
CA ARG A 109 30.11 20.56 27.82
C ARG A 109 30.89 21.87 27.85
N ASP A 110 32.10 21.86 28.42
CA ASP A 110 32.87 23.07 28.75
C ASP A 110 33.80 23.55 27.64
N ARG A 111 33.72 23.00 26.43
CA ARG A 111 34.50 23.49 25.29
C ARG A 111 33.67 24.19 24.21
N CYS A 112 32.53 24.78 24.57
CA CYS A 112 32.06 25.95 23.86
C CYS A 112 32.83 27.13 24.42
N ALA A 113 34.02 27.38 23.90
CA ALA A 113 34.68 28.66 24.11
C ALA A 113 33.72 29.77 23.70
N PRO A 114 33.46 30.77 24.54
CA PRO A 114 32.69 31.92 24.14
C PRO A 114 33.41 32.55 22.94
N ALA A 115 32.66 32.72 21.85
CA ALA A 115 33.13 33.42 20.68
C ALA A 115 33.69 34.77 21.15
N ALA A 116 34.99 34.96 20.96
CA ALA A 116 35.63 36.21 21.25
C ALA A 116 34.86 37.34 20.55
N HIS A 117 34.33 38.25 21.32
CA HIS A 117 33.75 39.48 20.83
C HIS A 117 34.87 40.21 20.07
N GLY A 118 34.79 40.25 18.76
CA GLY A 118 35.62 41.08 17.91
C GLY A 118 35.43 42.55 18.31
N PRO A 119 36.50 43.38 18.27
CA PRO A 119 36.43 44.74 18.72
C PRO A 119 35.43 45.55 17.89
N ARG A 120 34.50 46.22 18.59
CA ARG A 120 33.59 47.20 18.01
C ARG A 120 34.43 48.28 17.33
N LYS A 121 34.25 48.48 16.05
CA LYS A 121 34.77 49.61 15.32
C LYS A 121 34.14 50.91 15.89
N PRO A 122 34.95 51.95 16.23
CA PRO A 122 34.39 53.21 16.66
C PRO A 122 33.72 53.91 15.47
N HIS A 123 32.48 54.33 15.67
CA HIS A 123 31.79 55.27 14.80
C HIS A 123 32.54 56.57 14.78
N LEU A 124 33.19 56.92 13.70
CA LEU A 124 33.59 58.28 13.40
C LEU A 124 32.39 58.99 12.76
N GLY A 125 31.77 59.83 13.52
CA GLY A 125 30.87 60.86 13.01
C GLY A 125 31.61 61.91 12.25
N LEU A 126 31.03 62.32 11.12
CA LEU A 126 30.95 63.66 10.57
C LEU A 126 29.88 63.68 9.51
#